data_ad84e1be57527fd90d7eca6a6f335ea6
#
_entry.id   ad84e1be57527fd90d7eca6a6f335ea6
#
_cell.length_a   1.000
_cell.length_b   1.000
_cell.length_c   1.000
_cell.angle_alpha   90.00
_cell.angle_beta   90.00
_cell.angle_gamma   90.00
#
_symmetry.space_group_name_H-M   'P 1'
#
loop_
_entity.id
_entity.type
_entity.pdbx_description
1 polymer ?
#
loop_
_entity_poly.entity_id
_entity_poly.type
_entity_poly.pdbx_seq_one_letter_code
_entity_poly.pdbx_strand_id
1 'polypeptide(L)'
;MSTLKTHEKTVFEKLFDRGGYVLDFTDATFAAFFREHRVNIDGQKYRFNGNSKMKRLRAFWEIEPDLLVGRVLSAMLEYACVVGTVNPDDKANAEKITNRLLGKTTTVIEKSPEDDFLEKTFPKLDLQKLVQDQSLLSVLEQRIQEIHKSIQTAPLATIFLCGSTLEGLLLDAACANPKQFNCAKAAQKKDGNVLPFTDWNLASLIDTAHEVGLIGLDIKKHSHSLRDFRNYIHPRAQAIQRFTPDQYTARISWQVLQAAIADLSKQR
;
A
#
# COMPACT_ATOMS: atom_id res chain seq x y z
N MET A 1 -18.19 -23.75 19.28
CA MET A 1 -17.05 -24.54 18.76
C MET A 1 -16.28 -23.67 17.78
N SER A 2 -14.97 -23.75 17.81
CA SER A 2 -14.17 -22.91 16.89
C SER A 2 -14.13 -23.54 15.50
N THR A 3 -13.98 -22.66 14.48
CA THR A 3 -13.81 -23.06 13.07
C THR A 3 -12.33 -23.27 12.71
N LEU A 4 -11.46 -23.43 13.71
CA LEU A 4 -10.02 -23.65 13.54
C LEU A 4 -9.75 -24.95 12.78
N LYS A 5 -9.19 -24.87 11.58
CA LYS A 5 -8.94 -26.03 10.71
C LYS A 5 -7.70 -26.83 11.14
N THR A 6 -7.62 -28.08 10.75
CA THR A 6 -6.51 -28.98 11.14
C THR A 6 -5.13 -28.41 10.78
N HIS A 7 -4.95 -27.87 9.56
CA HIS A 7 -3.68 -27.27 9.17
C HIS A 7 -3.35 -25.99 9.95
N GLU A 8 -4.37 -25.23 10.37
CA GLU A 8 -4.20 -24.03 11.19
C GLU A 8 -3.78 -24.40 12.62
N LYS A 9 -4.34 -25.48 13.17
CA LYS A 9 -3.90 -26.04 14.46
C LYS A 9 -2.41 -26.40 14.44
N THR A 10 -1.92 -26.96 13.32
CA THR A 10 -0.51 -27.31 13.15
C THR A 10 0.41 -26.09 13.24
N VAL A 11 -0.02 -24.92 12.73
CA VAL A 11 0.75 -23.68 12.86
C VAL A 11 0.94 -23.30 14.33
N PHE A 12 -0.13 -23.33 15.13
CA PHE A 12 -0.05 -23.02 16.56
C PHE A 12 0.67 -24.11 17.37
N GLU A 13 0.55 -25.38 16.98
CA GLU A 13 1.34 -26.46 17.60
C GLU A 13 2.84 -26.24 17.37
N LYS A 14 3.26 -25.91 16.15
CA LYS A 14 4.66 -25.60 15.84
C LYS A 14 5.17 -24.41 16.67
N LEU A 15 4.33 -23.40 16.87
CA LEU A 15 4.69 -22.20 17.62
C LEU A 15 4.75 -22.43 19.13
N PHE A 16 3.86 -23.23 19.69
CA PHE A 16 3.64 -23.29 21.14
C PHE A 16 4.09 -24.60 21.80
N ASP A 17 4.08 -25.74 21.10
CA ASP A 17 4.44 -27.04 21.70
C ASP A 17 5.96 -27.16 21.87
N ARG A 18 6.36 -27.46 23.07
CA ARG A 18 7.74 -27.75 23.49
C ARG A 18 7.82 -29.13 24.16
N GLY A 19 7.45 -30.16 23.39
CA GLY A 19 7.47 -31.54 23.91
C GLY A 19 6.41 -31.83 24.98
N GLY A 20 5.19 -31.32 24.76
CA GLY A 20 4.06 -31.44 25.69
C GLY A 20 3.91 -30.28 26.66
N TYR A 21 4.90 -29.41 26.74
CA TYR A 21 4.81 -28.12 27.41
C TYR A 21 4.29 -27.06 26.42
N VAL A 22 3.66 -25.98 26.93
CA VAL A 22 3.23 -24.85 26.12
C VAL A 22 4.17 -23.70 26.42
N LEU A 23 4.97 -23.29 25.44
CA LEU A 23 6.02 -22.30 25.61
C LEU A 23 6.85 -22.57 26.89
N ASP A 24 7.09 -21.57 27.71
CA ASP A 24 7.76 -21.67 29.01
C ASP A 24 6.79 -21.65 30.21
N PHE A 25 5.47 -21.77 29.95
CA PHE A 25 4.47 -21.74 31.01
C PHE A 25 4.65 -22.88 32.02
N THR A 26 4.66 -22.53 33.31
CA THR A 26 4.36 -23.47 34.40
C THR A 26 2.85 -23.74 34.47
N ASP A 27 2.39 -24.69 35.28
CA ASP A 27 0.94 -24.89 35.44
C ASP A 27 0.26 -23.66 36.06
N ALA A 28 0.91 -22.99 37.01
CA ALA A 28 0.40 -21.80 37.66
C ALA A 28 0.30 -20.60 36.70
N THR A 29 1.35 -20.35 35.91
CA THR A 29 1.38 -19.24 34.95
C THR A 29 0.46 -19.49 33.77
N PHE A 30 0.32 -20.73 33.30
CA PHE A 30 -0.64 -21.11 32.28
C PHE A 30 -2.09 -20.89 32.75
N ALA A 31 -2.42 -21.29 33.95
CA ALA A 31 -3.75 -21.04 34.52
C ALA A 31 -4.01 -19.55 34.76
N ALA A 32 -3.00 -18.78 35.16
CA ALA A 32 -3.10 -17.32 35.33
C ALA A 32 -3.36 -16.65 34.01
N PHE A 33 -2.61 -16.96 32.95
CA PHE A 33 -2.78 -16.44 31.60
C PHE A 33 -4.21 -16.63 31.09
N PHE A 34 -4.75 -17.85 31.20
CA PHE A 34 -6.13 -18.13 30.78
C PHE A 34 -7.18 -17.40 31.62
N ARG A 35 -6.89 -17.16 32.89
CA ARG A 35 -7.78 -16.43 33.80
C ARG A 35 -7.95 -14.96 33.40
N GLU A 36 -6.92 -14.34 32.83
CA GLU A 36 -6.99 -13.00 32.25
C GLU A 36 -8.03 -12.91 31.13
N HIS A 37 -8.19 -14.02 30.40
CA HIS A 37 -9.21 -14.18 29.36
C HIS A 37 -10.55 -14.73 29.86
N ARG A 38 -10.76 -14.77 31.20
CA ARG A 38 -11.96 -15.33 31.85
C ARG A 38 -12.21 -16.80 31.56
N VAL A 39 -11.14 -17.57 31.37
CA VAL A 39 -11.19 -19.02 31.11
C VAL A 39 -10.54 -19.76 32.28
N ASN A 40 -11.26 -20.73 32.85
CA ASN A 40 -10.66 -21.66 33.77
C ASN A 40 -10.16 -22.89 32.99
N ILE A 41 -8.91 -22.84 32.51
CA ILE A 41 -8.31 -23.89 31.67
C ILE A 41 -8.12 -25.21 32.44
N ASP A 42 -8.16 -25.18 33.78
CA ASP A 42 -8.08 -26.35 34.63
C ASP A 42 -9.44 -27.05 34.83
N GLY A 43 -10.51 -26.47 34.29
CA GLY A 43 -11.85 -27.02 34.31
C GLY A 43 -11.94 -28.42 33.67
N GLN A 44 -12.82 -29.27 34.18
CA GLN A 44 -13.00 -30.63 33.71
C GLN A 44 -13.30 -30.74 32.19
N LYS A 45 -13.97 -29.74 31.64
CA LYS A 45 -14.31 -29.68 30.21
C LYS A 45 -13.11 -29.66 29.28
N TYR A 46 -11.92 -29.25 29.74
CA TYR A 46 -10.71 -29.23 28.92
C TYR A 46 -9.78 -30.43 29.12
N ARG A 47 -10.19 -31.40 29.94
CA ARG A 47 -9.34 -32.57 30.32
C ARG A 47 -9.70 -33.86 29.61
N PHE A 48 -10.68 -33.86 28.70
CA PHE A 48 -11.14 -35.09 28.05
C PHE A 48 -10.07 -35.76 27.16
N ASN A 49 -9.08 -35.03 26.69
CA ASN A 49 -7.93 -35.56 25.93
C ASN A 49 -6.68 -35.77 26.81
N GLY A 50 -6.77 -35.50 28.12
CA GLY A 50 -5.70 -35.63 29.10
C GLY A 50 -5.28 -34.35 29.78
N ASN A 51 -4.29 -34.40 30.68
CA ASN A 51 -4.00 -33.33 31.63
C ASN A 51 -2.83 -32.41 31.25
N SER A 52 -2.02 -32.74 30.22
CA SER A 52 -0.93 -31.85 29.85
C SER A 52 -1.44 -30.48 29.34
N LYS A 53 -0.64 -29.41 29.51
CA LYS A 53 -1.00 -28.07 29.08
C LYS A 53 -1.38 -28.03 27.59
N MET A 54 -0.61 -28.74 26.74
CA MET A 54 -0.91 -28.78 25.31
C MET A 54 -2.21 -29.53 25.01
N LYS A 55 -2.53 -30.62 25.74
CA LYS A 55 -3.81 -31.32 25.60
C LYS A 55 -5.00 -30.46 26.02
N ARG A 56 -4.87 -29.71 27.11
CA ARG A 56 -5.90 -28.76 27.56
C ARG A 56 -6.07 -27.60 26.55
N LEU A 57 -4.99 -27.13 25.96
CA LEU A 57 -5.03 -26.09 24.92
C LEU A 57 -5.77 -26.62 23.66
N ARG A 58 -5.48 -27.86 23.22
CA ARG A 58 -6.20 -28.48 22.09
C ARG A 58 -7.70 -28.64 22.41
N ALA A 59 -8.06 -29.06 23.59
CA ALA A 59 -9.44 -29.15 24.04
C ALA A 59 -10.14 -27.79 24.06
N PHE A 60 -9.44 -26.75 24.49
CA PHE A 60 -9.92 -25.36 24.43
C PHE A 60 -10.24 -24.93 22.97
N TRP A 61 -9.38 -25.21 22.00
CA TRP A 61 -9.62 -24.90 20.59
C TRP A 61 -10.85 -25.61 20.01
N GLU A 62 -11.19 -26.78 20.53
CA GLU A 62 -12.32 -27.57 20.04
C GLU A 62 -13.67 -27.12 20.63
N ILE A 63 -13.65 -26.68 21.88
CA ILE A 63 -14.90 -26.41 22.63
C ILE A 63 -15.33 -24.93 22.47
N GLU A 64 -14.41 -24.01 22.55
CA GLU A 64 -14.71 -22.59 22.69
C GLU A 64 -15.06 -21.93 21.33
N PRO A 65 -15.80 -20.81 21.33
CA PRO A 65 -16.15 -20.09 20.11
C PRO A 65 -14.94 -19.34 19.53
N ASP A 66 -14.98 -19.07 18.21
CA ASP A 66 -13.91 -18.42 17.44
C ASP A 66 -13.38 -17.15 18.10
N LEU A 67 -14.26 -16.28 18.55
CA LEU A 67 -13.87 -14.99 19.14
C LEU A 67 -12.98 -15.18 20.39
N LEU A 68 -13.30 -16.16 21.22
CA LEU A 68 -12.53 -16.45 22.44
C LEU A 68 -11.21 -17.14 22.09
N VAL A 69 -11.25 -18.12 21.20
CA VAL A 69 -10.06 -18.83 20.71
C VAL A 69 -9.11 -17.86 20.03
N GLY A 70 -9.60 -17.01 19.13
CA GLY A 70 -8.80 -16.01 18.44
C GLY A 70 -8.13 -15.01 19.38
N ARG A 71 -8.85 -14.56 20.42
CA ARG A 71 -8.30 -13.65 21.44
C ARG A 71 -7.17 -14.28 22.23
N VAL A 72 -7.36 -15.52 22.71
CA VAL A 72 -6.35 -16.24 23.48
C VAL A 72 -5.14 -16.57 22.62
N LEU A 73 -5.34 -17.03 21.38
CA LEU A 73 -4.23 -17.37 20.48
C LEU A 73 -3.43 -16.10 20.06
N SER A 74 -4.08 -14.96 19.88
CA SER A 74 -3.39 -13.69 19.62
C SER A 74 -2.48 -13.30 20.79
N ALA A 75 -3.00 -13.35 22.01
CA ALA A 75 -2.22 -13.05 23.21
C ALA A 75 -1.07 -14.05 23.44
N MET A 76 -1.30 -15.35 23.15
CA MET A 76 -0.24 -16.36 23.21
C MET A 76 0.84 -16.12 22.15
N LEU A 77 0.48 -15.65 20.98
CA LEU A 77 1.44 -15.30 19.92
C LEU A 77 2.29 -14.10 20.34
N GLU A 78 1.68 -13.06 20.91
CA GLU A 78 2.40 -11.92 21.49
C GLU A 78 3.39 -12.37 22.57
N TYR A 79 2.95 -13.24 23.48
CA TYR A 79 3.81 -13.79 24.53
C TYR A 79 4.96 -14.62 23.93
N ALA A 80 4.69 -15.45 22.92
CA ALA A 80 5.73 -16.23 22.23
C ALA A 80 6.81 -15.35 21.59
N CYS A 81 6.43 -14.17 21.07
CA CYS A 81 7.39 -13.19 20.54
C CYS A 81 8.27 -12.55 21.61
N VAL A 82 7.78 -12.47 22.86
CA VAL A 82 8.54 -11.91 23.99
C VAL A 82 9.54 -12.93 24.56
N VAL A 83 9.12 -14.20 24.70
CA VAL A 83 9.92 -15.23 25.38
C VAL A 83 10.81 -16.05 24.45
N GLY A 84 10.69 -15.88 23.15
CA GLY A 84 11.48 -16.64 22.18
C GLY A 84 11.56 -16.02 20.80
N THR A 85 12.37 -16.62 19.93
CA THR A 85 12.47 -16.22 18.54
C THR A 85 11.37 -16.92 17.73
N VAL A 86 10.38 -16.15 17.27
CA VAL A 86 9.33 -16.62 16.36
C VAL A 86 9.75 -16.33 14.92
N ASN A 87 9.67 -17.32 14.04
CA ASN A 87 9.94 -17.11 12.63
C ASN A 87 8.92 -16.12 12.05
N PRO A 88 9.33 -15.08 11.28
CA PRO A 88 8.43 -14.08 10.72
C PRO A 88 7.28 -14.65 9.88
N ASP A 89 7.54 -15.71 9.08
CA ASP A 89 6.52 -16.35 8.24
C ASP A 89 5.49 -17.10 9.09
N ASP A 90 5.94 -17.83 10.13
CA ASP A 90 5.06 -18.55 11.06
C ASP A 90 4.21 -17.54 11.86
N LYS A 91 4.77 -16.39 12.25
CA LYS A 91 4.06 -15.29 12.89
C LYS A 91 2.97 -14.73 11.99
N ALA A 92 3.31 -14.36 10.74
CA ALA A 92 2.35 -13.81 9.79
C ALA A 92 1.18 -14.79 9.51
N ASN A 93 1.47 -16.10 9.40
CA ASN A 93 0.44 -17.10 9.23
C ASN A 93 -0.47 -17.23 10.46
N ALA A 94 0.10 -17.21 11.67
CA ALA A 94 -0.67 -17.24 12.92
C ALA A 94 -1.55 -16.00 13.08
N GLU A 95 -1.05 -14.79 12.75
CA GLU A 95 -1.80 -13.54 12.76
C GLU A 95 -2.99 -13.55 11.78
N LYS A 96 -2.81 -14.12 10.57
CA LYS A 96 -3.91 -14.32 9.63
C LYS A 96 -5.03 -15.17 10.22
N ILE A 97 -4.67 -16.27 10.88
CA ILE A 97 -5.63 -17.19 11.48
C ILE A 97 -6.35 -16.52 12.66
N THR A 98 -5.62 -15.87 13.57
CA THR A 98 -6.22 -15.20 14.73
C THR A 98 -7.15 -14.06 14.30
N ASN A 99 -6.79 -13.27 13.29
CA ASN A 99 -7.64 -12.22 12.76
C ASN A 99 -8.95 -12.79 12.17
N ARG A 100 -8.88 -13.89 11.42
CA ARG A 100 -10.07 -14.59 10.92
C ARG A 100 -11.01 -15.03 12.04
N LEU A 101 -10.46 -15.65 13.09
CA LEU A 101 -11.24 -16.10 14.26
C LEU A 101 -11.88 -14.93 15.03
N LEU A 102 -11.20 -13.79 15.06
CA LEU A 102 -11.69 -12.57 15.70
C LEU A 102 -12.77 -11.83 14.87
N GLY A 103 -13.10 -12.34 13.68
CA GLY A 103 -14.00 -11.64 12.74
C GLY A 103 -13.41 -10.30 12.26
N LYS A 104 -12.15 -10.05 12.56
CA LYS A 104 -11.40 -8.99 11.91
C LYS A 104 -11.22 -9.48 10.48
N THR A 105 -11.86 -8.84 9.52
CA THR A 105 -11.54 -9.07 8.12
C THR A 105 -10.05 -8.85 8.00
N THR A 106 -9.28 -9.93 7.93
CA THR A 106 -7.94 -9.84 7.42
C THR A 106 -8.16 -9.57 5.95
N THR A 107 -8.29 -8.33 5.57
CA THR A 107 -7.67 -7.93 4.34
C THR A 107 -6.22 -8.36 4.53
N VAL A 108 -5.87 -9.54 4.06
CA VAL A 108 -4.57 -9.71 3.44
C VAL A 108 -4.65 -8.64 2.36
N ILE A 109 -4.10 -7.49 2.66
CA ILE A 109 -3.61 -6.62 1.64
C ILE A 109 -2.47 -7.47 1.06
N GLU A 110 -2.77 -8.35 0.07
CA GLU A 110 -1.81 -8.50 -1.00
C GLU A 110 -1.50 -7.06 -1.32
N LYS A 111 -0.28 -6.62 -0.99
CA LYS A 111 0.13 -5.26 -1.32
C LYS A 111 -0.23 -5.11 -2.77
N SER A 112 -1.21 -4.26 -3.04
CA SER A 112 -1.57 -4.01 -4.41
C SER A 112 -0.34 -3.41 -5.07
N PRO A 113 -0.15 -3.54 -6.37
CA PRO A 113 0.91 -2.82 -7.08
C PRO A 113 0.91 -1.33 -6.72
N GLU A 114 -0.25 -0.79 -6.33
CA GLU A 114 -0.44 0.58 -5.85
C GLU A 114 0.17 0.81 -4.47
N ASP A 115 0.07 -0.15 -3.52
CA ASP A 115 0.67 -0.04 -2.19
C ASP A 115 2.19 -0.13 -2.27
N ASP A 116 2.73 -1.03 -3.10
CA ASP A 116 4.17 -1.11 -3.37
C ASP A 116 4.67 0.17 -4.04
N PHE A 117 3.85 0.79 -4.89
CA PHE A 117 4.17 2.07 -5.50
C PHE A 117 4.20 3.21 -4.47
N LEU A 118 3.26 3.23 -3.51
CA LEU A 118 3.18 4.24 -2.44
C LEU A 118 4.32 4.15 -1.42
N GLU A 119 4.89 2.96 -1.23
CA GLU A 119 6.03 2.76 -0.33
C GLU A 119 7.39 3.10 -0.99
N LYS A 120 7.44 3.30 -2.31
CA LYS A 120 8.68 3.72 -2.98
C LYS A 120 9.12 5.08 -2.46
N THR A 121 10.37 5.14 -1.98
CA THR A 121 11.04 6.39 -1.62
C THR A 121 11.77 6.92 -2.85
N PHE A 122 11.45 8.15 -3.24
CA PHE A 122 12.15 8.82 -4.34
C PHE A 122 13.25 9.74 -3.78
N PRO A 123 14.37 9.90 -4.49
CA PRO A 123 15.42 10.83 -4.09
C PRO A 123 14.86 12.26 -4.03
N LYS A 124 15.55 13.13 -3.30
CA LYS A 124 15.17 14.56 -3.22
C LYS A 124 15.01 15.10 -4.64
N LEU A 125 13.87 15.74 -4.89
CA LEU A 125 13.55 16.31 -6.19
C LEU A 125 14.57 17.41 -6.54
N ASP A 126 15.34 17.20 -7.59
CA ASP A 126 16.30 18.16 -8.11
C ASP A 126 15.82 18.63 -9.49
N LEU A 127 14.93 19.63 -9.49
CA LEU A 127 14.34 20.19 -10.71
C LEU A 127 15.38 20.99 -11.51
N GLN A 128 16.46 21.50 -10.87
CA GLN A 128 17.48 22.29 -11.53
C GLN A 128 18.26 21.49 -12.58
N LYS A 129 18.39 20.18 -12.36
CA LYS A 129 18.98 19.28 -13.35
C LYS A 129 18.05 18.93 -14.49
N LEU A 130 16.74 19.05 -14.27
CA LEU A 130 15.71 18.64 -15.23
C LEU A 130 15.30 19.75 -16.18
N VAL A 131 15.18 20.97 -15.67
CA VAL A 131 14.60 22.11 -16.40
C VAL A 131 15.68 23.16 -16.62
N GLN A 132 15.91 23.52 -17.89
CA GLN A 132 16.91 24.52 -18.25
C GLN A 132 16.36 25.95 -18.23
N ASP A 133 15.06 26.09 -18.50
CA ASP A 133 14.38 27.40 -18.47
C ASP A 133 14.16 27.85 -17.02
N GLN A 134 14.88 28.88 -16.60
CA GLN A 134 14.81 29.42 -15.23
C GLN A 134 13.43 29.97 -14.88
N SER A 135 12.68 30.48 -15.83
CA SER A 135 11.32 30.96 -15.59
C SER A 135 10.36 29.80 -15.29
N LEU A 136 10.44 28.73 -16.07
CA LEU A 136 9.68 27.50 -15.83
C LEU A 136 10.11 26.82 -14.51
N LEU A 137 11.41 26.75 -14.22
CA LEU A 137 11.94 26.18 -13.00
C LEU A 137 11.32 26.87 -11.76
N SER A 138 11.31 28.19 -11.71
CA SER A 138 10.73 28.95 -10.61
C SER A 138 9.23 28.64 -10.41
N VAL A 139 8.47 28.52 -11.50
CA VAL A 139 7.05 28.14 -11.43
C VAL A 139 6.88 26.73 -10.91
N LEU A 140 7.68 25.76 -11.36
CA LEU A 140 7.61 24.37 -10.91
C LEU A 140 8.00 24.21 -9.43
N GLU A 141 9.03 24.93 -8.97
CA GLU A 141 9.42 24.96 -7.55
C GLU A 141 8.29 25.52 -6.68
N GLN A 142 7.63 26.60 -7.12
CA GLN A 142 6.45 27.14 -6.44
C GLN A 142 5.32 26.10 -6.38
N ARG A 143 5.03 25.38 -7.49
CA ARG A 143 4.01 24.34 -7.53
C ARG A 143 4.30 23.20 -6.54
N ILE A 144 5.54 22.75 -6.44
CA ILE A 144 5.94 21.74 -5.46
C ILE A 144 5.67 22.21 -4.02
N GLN A 145 5.97 23.49 -3.71
CA GLN A 145 5.67 24.05 -2.39
C GLN A 145 4.16 24.12 -2.12
N GLU A 146 3.35 24.49 -3.11
CA GLU A 146 1.88 24.50 -3.01
C GLU A 146 1.31 23.09 -2.79
N ILE A 147 1.83 22.08 -3.50
CA ILE A 147 1.47 20.68 -3.30
C ILE A 147 1.74 20.26 -1.85
N HIS A 148 2.92 20.54 -1.32
CA HIS A 148 3.26 20.19 0.07
C HIS A 148 2.32 20.85 1.08
N LYS A 149 1.89 22.10 0.84
CA LYS A 149 0.96 22.81 1.73
C LYS A 149 -0.47 22.27 1.62
N SER A 150 -0.91 21.85 0.44
CA SER A 150 -2.29 21.46 0.17
C SER A 150 -2.59 19.98 0.36
N ILE A 151 -1.59 19.12 0.38
CA ILE A 151 -1.75 17.65 0.37
C ILE A 151 -2.60 17.11 1.53
N GLN A 152 -2.60 17.79 2.68
CA GLN A 152 -3.38 17.40 3.86
C GLN A 152 -4.73 18.09 3.95
N THR A 153 -4.92 19.22 3.27
CA THR A 153 -6.06 20.11 3.50
C THR A 153 -6.95 20.29 2.26
N ALA A 154 -6.41 20.11 1.05
CA ALA A 154 -7.11 20.37 -0.20
C ALA A 154 -6.79 19.30 -1.26
N PRO A 155 -7.31 18.06 -1.13
CA PRO A 155 -6.99 16.94 -2.01
C PRO A 155 -7.17 17.24 -3.49
N LEU A 156 -8.30 17.82 -3.88
CA LEU A 156 -8.60 18.15 -5.28
C LEU A 156 -7.59 19.17 -5.86
N ALA A 157 -7.24 20.19 -5.08
CA ALA A 157 -6.24 21.18 -5.50
C ALA A 157 -4.86 20.51 -5.68
N THR A 158 -4.47 19.63 -4.76
CA THR A 158 -3.22 18.87 -4.83
C THR A 158 -3.15 18.03 -6.11
N ILE A 159 -4.20 17.28 -6.42
CA ILE A 159 -4.27 16.44 -7.63
C ILE A 159 -4.14 17.31 -8.90
N PHE A 160 -4.84 18.44 -8.94
CA PHE A 160 -4.72 19.37 -10.05
C PHE A 160 -3.30 19.92 -10.20
N LEU A 161 -2.68 20.34 -9.10
CA LEU A 161 -1.30 20.84 -9.10
C LEU A 161 -0.31 19.75 -9.55
N CYS A 162 -0.45 18.51 -9.08
CA CYS A 162 0.37 17.39 -9.53
C CYS A 162 0.24 17.16 -11.04
N GLY A 163 -0.99 17.14 -11.55
CA GLY A 163 -1.24 16.93 -12.98
C GLY A 163 -0.70 18.07 -13.86
N SER A 164 -0.87 19.33 -13.44
CA SER A 164 -0.35 20.48 -14.19
C SER A 164 1.17 20.57 -14.14
N THR A 165 1.79 20.18 -13.02
CA THR A 165 3.25 20.10 -12.89
C THR A 165 3.83 19.01 -13.79
N LEU A 166 3.18 17.83 -13.82
CA LEU A 166 3.57 16.75 -14.73
C LEU A 166 3.49 17.17 -16.18
N GLU A 167 2.42 17.87 -16.57
CA GLU A 167 2.24 18.39 -17.94
C GLU A 167 3.37 19.36 -18.33
N GLY A 168 3.72 20.30 -17.45
CA GLY A 168 4.82 21.24 -17.68
C GLY A 168 6.17 20.55 -17.84
N LEU A 169 6.47 19.53 -17.01
CA LEU A 169 7.71 18.76 -17.10
C LEU A 169 7.80 17.93 -18.38
N LEU A 170 6.71 17.29 -18.81
CA LEU A 170 6.67 16.52 -20.05
C LEU A 170 6.73 17.40 -21.28
N LEU A 171 6.13 18.59 -21.22
CA LEU A 171 6.24 19.58 -22.30
C LEU A 171 7.69 20.09 -22.44
N ASP A 172 8.35 20.40 -21.33
CA ASP A 172 9.78 20.77 -21.34
C ASP A 172 10.65 19.65 -21.92
N ALA A 173 10.38 18.40 -21.52
CA ALA A 173 11.06 17.22 -22.05
C ALA A 173 10.83 17.06 -23.57
N ALA A 174 9.63 17.34 -24.07
CA ALA A 174 9.33 17.33 -25.52
C ALA A 174 10.10 18.42 -26.25
N CYS A 175 10.14 19.65 -25.70
CA CYS A 175 10.93 20.76 -26.26
C CYS A 175 12.44 20.47 -26.27
N ALA A 176 12.96 19.74 -25.28
CA ALA A 176 14.35 19.32 -25.22
C ALA A 176 14.68 18.16 -26.21
N ASN A 177 13.67 17.37 -26.60
CA ASN A 177 13.85 16.18 -27.46
C ASN A 177 12.95 16.20 -28.72
N PRO A 178 12.92 17.30 -29.51
CA PRO A 178 11.90 17.52 -30.52
C PRO A 178 11.89 16.47 -31.64
N LYS A 179 13.06 15.95 -32.03
CA LYS A 179 13.15 14.91 -33.07
C LYS A 179 12.48 13.62 -32.64
N GLN A 180 12.76 13.16 -31.39
CA GLN A 180 12.21 11.91 -30.87
C GLN A 180 10.68 12.02 -30.70
N PHE A 181 10.19 13.12 -30.12
CA PHE A 181 8.76 13.34 -29.90
C PHE A 181 7.99 13.46 -31.21
N ASN A 182 8.50 14.21 -32.20
CA ASN A 182 7.83 14.37 -33.49
C ASN A 182 7.79 13.08 -34.34
N CYS A 183 8.75 12.16 -34.14
CA CYS A 183 8.80 10.90 -34.88
C CYS A 183 8.03 9.77 -34.17
N ALA A 184 7.59 9.95 -32.93
CA ALA A 184 6.87 8.94 -32.16
C ALA A 184 5.50 8.63 -32.77
N LYS A 185 5.05 7.38 -32.62
CA LYS A 185 3.71 6.96 -33.06
C LYS A 185 2.60 7.65 -32.28
N ALA A 186 2.84 7.86 -30.96
CA ALA A 186 1.93 8.55 -30.06
C ALA A 186 1.93 10.08 -30.21
N ALA A 187 2.77 10.64 -31.10
CA ALA A 187 2.80 12.08 -31.35
C ALA A 187 1.42 12.60 -31.73
N GLN A 188 0.99 13.72 -31.12
CA GLN A 188 -0.31 14.30 -31.42
C GLN A 188 -0.33 14.93 -32.79
N LYS A 189 -1.25 14.48 -33.64
CA LYS A 189 -1.36 14.90 -35.05
C LYS A 189 -2.75 15.48 -35.34
N LYS A 190 -2.77 16.40 -36.28
CA LYS A 190 -3.98 16.91 -36.93
C LYS A 190 -3.76 16.98 -38.43
N ASP A 191 -4.67 16.40 -39.20
CA ASP A 191 -4.59 16.32 -40.66
C ASP A 191 -3.25 15.73 -41.18
N GLY A 192 -2.70 14.74 -40.47
CA GLY A 192 -1.43 14.08 -40.79
C GLY A 192 -0.17 14.79 -40.31
N ASN A 193 -0.25 16.01 -39.85
CA ASN A 193 0.87 16.84 -39.35
C ASN A 193 0.96 16.80 -37.81
N VAL A 194 2.18 16.72 -37.29
CA VAL A 194 2.39 16.84 -35.84
C VAL A 194 2.08 18.28 -35.41
N LEU A 195 1.30 18.41 -34.33
CA LEU A 195 0.98 19.70 -33.76
C LEU A 195 2.18 20.32 -33.03
N PRO A 196 2.23 21.66 -32.87
CA PRO A 196 3.15 22.29 -31.92
C PRO A 196 3.00 21.69 -30.52
N PHE A 197 4.09 21.50 -29.77
CA PHE A 197 4.04 20.85 -28.45
C PHE A 197 3.11 21.55 -27.46
N THR A 198 2.95 22.86 -27.56
CA THR A 198 2.00 23.65 -26.77
C THR A 198 0.53 23.25 -26.94
N ASP A 199 0.21 22.63 -28.08
CA ASP A 199 -1.15 22.17 -28.40
C ASP A 199 -1.36 20.68 -28.07
N TRP A 200 -0.32 20.00 -27.53
CA TRP A 200 -0.45 18.61 -27.13
C TRP A 200 -1.19 18.50 -25.80
N ASN A 201 -2.10 17.54 -25.74
CA ASN A 201 -2.73 17.19 -24.47
C ASN A 201 -1.81 16.30 -23.60
N LEU A 202 -2.07 16.28 -22.31
CA LEU A 202 -1.28 15.51 -21.35
C LEU A 202 -1.22 14.01 -21.69
N ALA A 203 -2.29 13.42 -22.27
CA ALA A 203 -2.28 12.02 -22.66
C ALA A 203 -1.23 11.74 -23.73
N SER A 204 -1.17 12.56 -24.79
CA SER A 204 -0.17 12.41 -25.85
C SER A 204 1.24 12.64 -25.35
N LEU A 205 1.44 13.58 -24.41
CA LEU A 205 2.74 13.80 -23.77
C LEU A 205 3.18 12.59 -22.97
N ILE A 206 2.30 11.97 -22.17
CA ILE A 206 2.59 10.77 -21.39
C ILE A 206 2.94 9.59 -22.31
N ASP A 207 2.10 9.33 -23.33
CA ASP A 207 2.27 8.22 -24.24
C ASP A 207 3.57 8.33 -25.03
N THR A 208 3.88 9.53 -25.51
CA THR A 208 5.11 9.80 -26.25
C THR A 208 6.34 9.73 -25.37
N ALA A 209 6.31 10.29 -24.17
CA ALA A 209 7.42 10.19 -23.22
C ALA A 209 7.77 8.75 -22.88
N HIS A 210 6.75 7.87 -22.77
CA HIS A 210 6.99 6.44 -22.60
C HIS A 210 7.56 5.80 -23.87
N GLU A 211 7.00 6.10 -25.07
CA GLU A 211 7.46 5.52 -26.32
C GLU A 211 8.94 5.85 -26.60
N VAL A 212 9.37 7.06 -26.27
CA VAL A 212 10.77 7.49 -26.43
C VAL A 212 11.68 7.10 -25.26
N GLY A 213 11.15 6.38 -24.26
CA GLY A 213 11.93 5.80 -23.17
C GLY A 213 12.23 6.74 -22.00
N LEU A 214 11.59 7.93 -21.92
CA LEU A 214 11.81 8.88 -20.83
C LEU A 214 11.12 8.49 -19.52
N ILE A 215 10.01 7.75 -19.59
CA ILE A 215 9.29 7.22 -18.43
C ILE A 215 8.98 5.74 -18.60
N GLY A 216 8.99 4.99 -17.50
CA GLY A 216 8.64 3.56 -17.47
C GLY A 216 7.15 3.28 -17.70
N LEU A 217 6.81 2.02 -17.97
CA LEU A 217 5.41 1.60 -18.22
C LEU A 217 4.51 1.80 -17.00
N ASP A 218 5.02 1.55 -15.80
CA ASP A 218 4.31 1.78 -14.54
C ASP A 218 3.99 3.26 -14.35
N ILE A 219 4.98 4.14 -14.58
CA ILE A 219 4.79 5.59 -14.51
C ILE A 219 3.79 6.07 -15.55
N LYS A 220 3.85 5.56 -16.79
CA LYS A 220 2.85 5.85 -17.83
C LYS A 220 1.43 5.56 -17.34
N LYS A 221 1.18 4.33 -16.81
CA LYS A 221 -0.14 3.91 -16.34
C LYS A 221 -0.66 4.80 -15.21
N HIS A 222 0.17 5.06 -14.20
CA HIS A 222 -0.18 5.91 -13.08
C HIS A 222 -0.38 7.38 -13.49
N SER A 223 0.40 7.87 -14.46
CA SER A 223 0.23 9.23 -15.00
C SER A 223 -1.10 9.41 -15.74
N HIS A 224 -1.59 8.38 -16.44
CA HIS A 224 -2.93 8.41 -17.01
C HIS A 224 -4.02 8.47 -15.93
N SER A 225 -3.88 7.72 -14.85
CA SER A 225 -4.80 7.80 -13.71
C SER A 225 -4.78 9.20 -13.07
N LEU A 226 -3.60 9.78 -12.88
CA LEU A 226 -3.47 11.17 -12.39
C LEU A 226 -4.16 12.18 -13.32
N ARG A 227 -3.99 12.05 -14.64
CA ARG A 227 -4.69 12.88 -15.63
C ARG A 227 -6.21 12.77 -15.48
N ASP A 228 -6.74 11.57 -15.31
CA ASP A 228 -8.18 11.35 -15.18
C ASP A 228 -8.71 11.96 -13.88
N PHE A 229 -8.02 11.81 -12.76
CA PHE A 229 -8.39 12.47 -11.50
C PHE A 229 -8.31 14.01 -11.58
N ARG A 230 -7.35 14.57 -12.34
CA ARG A 230 -7.25 16.01 -12.56
C ARG A 230 -8.52 16.59 -13.19
N ASN A 231 -9.23 15.81 -14.01
CA ASN A 231 -10.45 16.30 -14.68
C ASN A 231 -11.60 16.57 -13.68
N TYR A 232 -11.54 16.05 -12.46
CA TYR A 232 -12.53 16.33 -11.41
C TYR A 232 -12.47 17.76 -10.87
N ILE A 233 -11.50 18.57 -11.27
CA ILE A 233 -11.51 20.02 -11.00
C ILE A 233 -12.75 20.69 -11.61
N HIS A 234 -13.35 20.09 -12.64
CA HIS A 234 -14.60 20.55 -13.21
C HIS A 234 -15.79 20.04 -12.37
N PRO A 235 -16.55 20.93 -11.68
CA PRO A 235 -17.60 20.51 -10.74
C PRO A 235 -18.66 19.59 -11.38
N ARG A 236 -18.99 19.82 -12.65
CA ARG A 236 -19.95 18.97 -13.37
C ARG A 236 -19.42 17.55 -13.59
N ALA A 237 -18.16 17.40 -13.94
CA ALA A 237 -17.54 16.08 -14.10
C ALA A 237 -17.50 15.33 -12.76
N GLN A 238 -17.14 16.01 -11.68
CA GLN A 238 -17.15 15.46 -10.33
C GLN A 238 -18.55 15.01 -9.91
N ALA A 239 -19.57 15.83 -10.14
CA ALA A 239 -20.96 15.50 -9.80
C ALA A 239 -21.51 14.30 -10.58
N ILE A 240 -21.21 14.20 -11.89
CA ILE A 240 -21.64 13.07 -12.73
C ILE A 240 -20.98 11.76 -12.28
N GLN A 241 -19.69 11.79 -12.00
CA GLN A 241 -18.93 10.61 -11.58
C GLN A 241 -19.18 10.22 -10.12
N ARG A 242 -19.84 11.08 -9.33
CA ARG A 242 -20.09 10.88 -7.88
C ARG A 242 -18.84 10.52 -7.10
N PHE A 243 -17.70 11.09 -7.50
CA PHE A 243 -16.40 10.83 -6.89
C PHE A 243 -15.85 12.10 -6.23
N THR A 244 -15.48 11.98 -4.96
CA THR A 244 -14.82 13.06 -4.22
C THR A 244 -13.41 12.60 -3.87
N PRO A 245 -12.38 13.20 -4.49
CA PRO A 245 -10.99 12.88 -4.14
C PRO A 245 -10.71 13.14 -2.66
N ASP A 246 -10.04 12.19 -2.04
CA ASP A 246 -9.62 12.24 -0.64
C ASP A 246 -8.10 12.47 -0.51
N GLN A 247 -7.62 12.50 0.72
CA GLN A 247 -6.19 12.65 1.01
C GLN A 247 -5.36 11.47 0.48
N TYR A 248 -5.94 10.27 0.40
CA TYR A 248 -5.25 9.10 -0.14
C TYR A 248 -5.00 9.28 -1.65
N THR A 249 -6.02 9.70 -2.40
CA THR A 249 -5.90 10.02 -3.83
C THR A 249 -4.88 11.13 -4.09
N ALA A 250 -4.83 12.15 -3.21
CA ALA A 250 -3.84 13.22 -3.30
C ALA A 250 -2.40 12.71 -3.08
N ARG A 251 -2.19 11.80 -2.12
CA ARG A 251 -0.88 11.19 -1.87
C ARG A 251 -0.41 10.31 -3.03
N ILE A 252 -1.31 9.51 -3.61
CA ILE A 252 -1.01 8.75 -4.83
C ILE A 252 -0.57 9.68 -5.95
N SER A 253 -1.31 10.76 -6.18
CA SER A 253 -1.01 11.74 -7.22
C SER A 253 0.36 12.40 -7.04
N TRP A 254 0.72 12.72 -5.81
CA TRP A 254 2.05 13.21 -5.46
C TRP A 254 3.15 12.18 -5.72
N GLN A 255 2.92 10.92 -5.34
CA GLN A 255 3.85 9.83 -5.56
C GLN A 255 4.10 9.59 -7.07
N VAL A 256 3.05 9.68 -7.89
CA VAL A 256 3.14 9.57 -9.36
C VAL A 256 4.03 10.69 -9.92
N LEU A 257 3.83 11.91 -9.48
CA LEU A 257 4.65 13.05 -9.91
C LEU A 257 6.14 12.85 -9.52
N GLN A 258 6.40 12.43 -8.28
CA GLN A 258 7.78 12.15 -7.83
C GLN A 258 8.45 11.06 -8.67
N ALA A 259 7.71 9.98 -8.98
CA ALA A 259 8.19 8.90 -9.82
C ALA A 259 8.52 9.36 -11.24
N ALA A 260 7.66 10.19 -11.84
CA ALA A 260 7.89 10.76 -13.16
C ALA A 260 9.14 11.67 -13.18
N ILE A 261 9.32 12.52 -12.16
CA ILE A 261 10.52 13.35 -12.00
C ILE A 261 11.77 12.47 -11.88
N ALA A 262 11.70 11.40 -11.08
CA ALA A 262 12.85 10.49 -10.91
C ALA A 262 13.23 9.79 -12.22
N ASP A 263 12.26 9.35 -13.03
CA ASP A 263 12.53 8.73 -14.32
C ASP A 263 13.12 9.74 -15.33
N LEU A 264 12.53 10.92 -15.43
CA LEU A 264 13.04 11.99 -16.29
C LEU A 264 14.48 12.40 -15.91
N SER A 265 14.82 12.35 -14.62
CA SER A 265 16.16 12.69 -14.12
C SER A 265 17.24 11.64 -14.46
N LYS A 266 16.86 10.39 -14.72
CA LYS A 266 17.82 9.32 -15.12
C LYS A 266 18.30 9.48 -16.56
N GLN A 267 17.55 10.17 -17.38
CA GLN A 267 17.77 10.28 -18.82
C GLN A 267 18.55 11.55 -19.23
N ARG A 268 18.87 12.40 -18.28
CA ARG A 268 19.71 13.60 -18.41
C ARG A 268 20.98 13.48 -17.55
#